data_6c17c128d17fd6f4df04ce7e92c6d99d
#
_entry.id   6c17c128d17fd6f4df04ce7e92c6d99d
#
_cell.length_a   1.000
_cell.length_b   1.000
_cell.length_c   1.000
_cell.angle_alpha   90.00
_cell.angle_beta   90.00
_cell.angle_gamma   90.00
#
_symmetry.space_group_name_H-M   'P 1'
#
loop_
_entity.id
_entity.type
_entity.pdbx_description
1 polymer ?
#
loop_
_entity_poly.entity_id
_entity_poly.type
_entity_poly.pdbx_seq_one_letter_code
_entity_poly.pdbx_strand_id
1 'polypeptide(L)'
;MKKEFINRVELQGIIGSARKYTVGLRPGFQFTLAVNNITKDSDGGAMIETIWVQCSGWESENNDPGILEMGQLVHLTGRLRAHRYTGTDGEERTMTEVVVRSMRKAD
;
A
#
# COMPACT_ATOMS: atom_id res chain seq x y z
N MET A 1 19.45 -28.08 3.96
CA MET A 1 19.41 -26.65 3.60
C MET A 1 18.04 -26.12 3.88
N LYS A 2 17.97 -25.05 4.66
CA LYS A 2 16.70 -24.38 4.90
C LYS A 2 16.39 -23.45 3.73
N LYS A 3 15.15 -23.48 3.28
CA LYS A 3 14.63 -22.51 2.32
C LYS A 3 13.88 -21.45 3.10
N GLU A 4 14.21 -20.19 2.85
CA GLU A 4 13.53 -19.08 3.48
C GLU A 4 12.68 -18.34 2.44
N PHE A 5 11.49 -17.99 2.85
CA PHE A 5 10.62 -17.12 2.06
C PHE A 5 10.69 -15.72 2.66
N ILE A 6 10.94 -14.74 1.83
CA ILE A 6 10.99 -13.35 2.25
C ILE A 6 9.81 -12.62 1.66
N ASN A 7 9.07 -11.92 2.50
CA ASN A 7 7.94 -11.10 2.09
C ASN A 7 8.09 -9.75 2.77
N ARG A 8 8.73 -8.82 2.08
CA ARG A 8 9.01 -7.48 2.58
C ARG A 8 8.83 -6.47 1.47
N VAL A 9 8.13 -5.39 1.80
CA VAL A 9 7.86 -4.30 0.87
C VAL A 9 8.29 -3.00 1.54
N GLU A 10 8.97 -2.17 0.79
CA GLU A 10 9.27 -0.80 1.18
C GLU A 10 8.84 0.12 0.05
N LEU A 11 7.98 1.09 0.35
CA LEU A 11 7.44 1.99 -0.65
C LEU A 11 7.47 3.43 -0.14
N GLN A 12 7.64 4.35 -1.06
CA GLN A 12 7.45 5.76 -0.82
C GLN A 12 6.59 6.32 -1.93
N GLY A 13 5.50 6.97 -1.57
CA GLY A 13 4.56 7.46 -2.55
C GLY A 13 3.54 8.38 -1.94
N ILE A 14 2.57 8.79 -2.75
CA ILE A 14 1.56 9.77 -2.39
C ILE A 14 0.23 9.09 -2.16
N ILE A 15 -0.41 9.42 -1.04
CA ILE A 15 -1.72 8.88 -0.70
C ILE A 15 -2.78 9.44 -1.65
N GLY A 16 -3.52 8.56 -2.31
CA GLY A 16 -4.61 8.94 -3.19
C GLY A 16 -5.93 9.04 -2.46
N SER A 17 -6.43 7.92 -1.94
CA SER A 17 -7.66 7.88 -1.15
C SER A 17 -7.39 7.12 0.13
N ALA A 18 -8.08 7.49 1.20
CA ALA A 18 -7.88 6.85 2.49
C ALA A 18 -9.20 6.79 3.25
N ARG A 19 -9.36 5.74 4.03
CA ARG A 19 -10.49 5.62 4.94
C ARG A 19 -10.09 4.87 6.21
N LYS A 20 -10.78 5.19 7.29
CA LYS A 20 -10.60 4.52 8.58
C LYS A 20 -11.82 3.67 8.86
N TYR A 21 -11.60 2.57 9.57
CA TYR A 21 -12.69 1.68 9.96
C TYR A 21 -12.31 0.98 11.26
N THR A 22 -13.28 0.30 11.86
CA THR A 22 -13.03 -0.55 13.03
C THR A 22 -13.56 -1.94 12.75
N VAL A 23 -12.83 -2.94 13.22
CA VAL A 23 -13.29 -4.33 13.25
C VAL A 23 -13.42 -4.69 14.73
N GLY A 24 -14.66 -4.78 15.21
CA GLY A 24 -14.91 -4.86 16.65
C GLY A 24 -14.45 -3.56 17.29
N LEU A 25 -13.48 -3.64 18.19
CA LEU A 25 -12.89 -2.48 18.86
C LEU A 25 -11.53 -2.10 18.28
N ARG A 26 -11.09 -2.78 17.23
CA ARG A 26 -9.77 -2.58 16.67
C ARG A 26 -9.82 -1.59 15.50
N PRO A 27 -9.18 -0.42 15.65
CA PRO A 27 -9.16 0.55 14.55
C PRO A 27 -8.16 0.16 13.47
N GLY A 28 -8.60 0.29 12.23
CA GLY A 28 -7.79 0.00 11.07
C GLY A 28 -7.93 1.08 10.01
N PHE A 29 -7.17 0.94 8.93
CA PHE A 29 -7.21 1.88 7.84
C PHE A 29 -6.90 1.20 6.51
N GLN A 30 -7.37 1.81 5.44
CA GLN A 30 -7.08 1.42 4.06
C GLN A 30 -6.78 2.68 3.26
N PHE A 31 -5.87 2.56 2.31
CA PHE A 31 -5.58 3.68 1.41
C PHE A 31 -4.97 3.16 0.10
N THR A 32 -4.99 4.02 -0.90
CA THR A 32 -4.26 3.77 -2.14
C THR A 32 -3.02 4.63 -2.14
N LEU A 33 -1.92 4.06 -2.63
CA LEU A 33 -0.64 4.74 -2.71
C LEU A 33 -0.19 4.82 -4.16
N ALA A 34 0.07 6.03 -4.62
CA ALA A 34 0.64 6.25 -5.95
C ALA A 34 2.16 6.20 -5.85
N VAL A 35 2.76 5.20 -6.48
CA VAL A 35 4.21 5.04 -6.50
C VAL A 35 4.69 5.29 -7.92
N ASN A 36 5.60 6.24 -8.08
CA ASN A 36 6.16 6.56 -9.38
C ASN A 36 7.45 5.79 -9.60
N ASN A 37 7.54 5.20 -10.77
CA ASN A 37 8.72 4.49 -11.20
C ASN A 37 9.26 5.17 -12.46
N ILE A 38 10.56 5.47 -12.48
CA ILE A 38 11.18 6.12 -13.63
C ILE A 38 11.90 5.05 -14.45
N THR A 39 11.49 4.93 -15.71
CA THR A 39 12.09 3.99 -16.64
C THR A 39 12.63 4.74 -17.85
N LYS A 40 13.46 4.07 -18.64
CA LYS A 40 13.94 4.61 -19.91
C LYS A 40 13.14 4.01 -21.07
N ASP A 41 12.74 4.85 -22.00
CA ASP A 41 12.12 4.36 -23.21
C ASP A 41 13.18 3.92 -24.25
N SER A 42 12.75 3.43 -25.39
CA SER A 42 13.63 2.93 -26.44
C SER A 42 14.50 4.03 -27.06
N ASP A 43 14.11 5.27 -26.92
CA ASP A 43 14.84 6.42 -27.48
C ASP A 43 15.78 7.05 -26.44
N GLY A 44 15.92 6.46 -25.26
CA GLY A 44 16.78 6.98 -24.21
C GLY A 44 16.14 8.07 -23.35
N GLY A 45 14.87 8.40 -23.60
CA GLY A 45 14.14 9.37 -22.78
C GLY A 45 13.67 8.76 -21.47
N ALA A 46 13.35 9.61 -20.50
CA ALA A 46 12.78 9.18 -19.23
C ALA A 46 11.27 9.03 -19.36
N MET A 47 10.74 7.96 -18.79
CA MET A 47 9.32 7.69 -18.75
C MET A 47 8.90 7.47 -17.30
N ILE A 48 7.81 8.11 -16.88
CA ILE A 48 7.28 7.95 -15.54
C ILE A 48 6.09 7.02 -15.59
N GLU A 49 6.16 5.95 -14.83
CA GLU A 49 5.08 5.01 -14.67
C GLU A 49 4.53 5.12 -13.26
N THR A 50 3.22 5.31 -13.13
CA THR A 50 2.57 5.38 -11.82
C THR A 50 1.86 4.07 -11.54
N ILE A 51 2.18 3.48 -10.40
CA ILE A 51 1.53 2.26 -9.93
C ILE A 51 0.67 2.63 -8.73
N TRP A 52 -0.60 2.19 -8.75
CA TRP A 52 -1.51 2.37 -7.63
C TRP A 52 -1.52 1.11 -6.80
N VAL A 53 -1.14 1.24 -5.54
CA VAL A 53 -1.00 0.09 -4.62
C VAL A 53 -2.07 0.18 -3.54
N GLN A 54 -2.78 -0.92 -3.34
CA GLN A 54 -3.74 -1.03 -2.23
C GLN A 54 -2.99 -1.36 -0.95
N CYS A 55 -3.24 -0.56 0.09
CA CYS A 55 -2.58 -0.71 1.37
C CYS A 55 -3.62 -0.77 2.49
N SER A 56 -3.30 -1.54 3.52
CA SER A 56 -4.15 -1.62 4.71
C SER A 56 -3.28 -1.80 5.94
N GLY A 57 -3.82 -1.49 7.11
CA GLY A 57 -3.08 -1.67 8.34
C GLY A 57 -3.96 -1.45 9.55
N TRP A 58 -3.35 -1.68 10.72
CA TRP A 58 -3.97 -1.45 12.00
C TRP A 58 -3.29 -0.28 12.68
N GLU A 59 -4.08 0.55 13.35
CA GLU A 59 -3.54 1.66 14.13
C GLU A 59 -2.62 1.14 15.23
N SER A 60 -1.44 1.75 15.36
CA SER A 60 -0.44 1.35 16.35
C SER A 60 0.56 2.49 16.54
N GLU A 61 1.54 2.29 17.40
CA GLU A 61 2.62 3.26 17.59
C GLU A 61 3.36 3.59 16.30
N ASN A 62 3.47 2.60 15.41
CA ASN A 62 4.21 2.75 14.15
C ASN A 62 3.31 3.15 12.99
N ASN A 63 2.00 3.21 13.22
CA ASN A 63 0.99 3.45 12.18
C ASN A 63 -0.05 4.44 12.70
N ASP A 64 0.35 5.71 12.77
CA ASP A 64 -0.58 6.76 13.17
C ASP A 64 -1.47 7.13 11.98
N PRO A 65 -2.78 6.84 12.04
CA PRO A 65 -3.67 7.19 10.93
C PRO A 65 -3.88 8.69 10.78
N GLY A 66 -3.37 9.51 11.68
CA GLY A 66 -3.41 10.96 11.54
C GLY A 66 -2.65 11.48 10.34
N ILE A 67 -1.73 10.68 9.77
CA ILE A 67 -0.99 11.07 8.56
C ILE A 67 -1.67 10.66 7.26
N LEU A 68 -2.85 10.01 7.35
CA LEU A 68 -3.57 9.53 6.17
C LEU A 68 -4.37 10.65 5.53
N GLU A 69 -3.67 11.52 4.82
CA GLU A 69 -4.30 12.60 4.09
C GLU A 69 -4.00 12.46 2.59
N MET A 70 -5.02 12.71 1.77
CA MET A 70 -4.84 12.72 0.32
C MET A 70 -3.74 13.72 -0.06
N GLY A 71 -2.81 13.29 -0.91
CA GLY A 71 -1.70 14.12 -1.34
C GLY A 71 -0.47 14.05 -0.45
N GLN A 72 -0.54 13.38 0.70
CA GLN A 72 0.59 13.28 1.62
C GLN A 72 1.61 12.26 1.09
N LEU A 73 2.87 12.66 1.04
CA LEU A 73 3.97 11.75 0.74
C LEU A 73 4.31 10.95 2.00
N VAL A 74 4.28 9.64 1.90
CA VAL A 74 4.59 8.74 3.02
C VAL A 74 5.60 7.70 2.60
N HIS A 75 6.36 7.25 3.60
CA HIS A 75 7.27 6.13 3.49
C HIS A 75 6.73 5.00 4.35
N LEU A 76 6.61 3.81 3.79
CA LEU A 76 6.08 2.69 4.53
C LEU A 76 6.88 1.42 4.31
N THR A 77 6.81 0.53 5.29
CA THR A 77 7.27 -0.85 5.16
C THR A 77 6.11 -1.78 5.49
N GLY A 78 6.12 -2.95 4.89
CA GLY A 78 5.07 -3.91 5.11
C GLY A 78 5.34 -5.22 4.40
N ARG A 79 4.28 -5.94 4.12
CA ARG A 79 4.33 -7.21 3.41
C ARG A 79 3.16 -7.32 2.44
N LEU A 80 3.29 -8.20 1.47
CA LEU A 80 2.21 -8.50 0.54
C LEU A 80 1.25 -9.50 1.16
N ARG A 81 -0.02 -9.34 0.85
CA ARG A 81 -1.08 -10.27 1.26
C ARG A 81 -2.05 -10.45 0.11
N ALA A 82 -2.57 -11.65 -0.04
CA ALA A 82 -3.67 -11.91 -0.95
C ALA A 82 -4.99 -11.51 -0.27
N HIS A 83 -5.82 -10.76 -0.97
CA HIS A 83 -7.12 -10.34 -0.50
C HIS A 83 -8.18 -10.89 -1.43
N ARG A 84 -9.12 -11.67 -0.90
CA ARG A 84 -10.23 -12.21 -1.67
C ARG A 84 -11.43 -11.29 -1.57
N TYR A 85 -12.10 -11.11 -2.67
CA TYR A 85 -13.32 -10.32 -2.71
C TYR A 85 -14.25 -10.87 -3.79
N THR A 86 -15.54 -10.54 -3.65
CA THR A 86 -16.54 -10.92 -4.64
C THR A 86 -16.78 -9.73 -5.55
N GLY A 87 -16.59 -9.93 -6.84
CA GLY A 87 -16.85 -8.90 -7.84
C GLY A 87 -18.35 -8.64 -8.01
N THR A 88 -18.65 -7.57 -8.74
CA THR A 88 -20.06 -7.22 -9.03
C THR A 88 -20.77 -8.27 -9.87
N ASP A 89 -20.02 -9.10 -10.58
CA ASP A 89 -20.54 -10.23 -11.36
C ASP A 89 -20.78 -11.49 -10.51
N GLY A 90 -20.53 -11.43 -9.21
CA GLY A 90 -20.69 -12.56 -8.31
C GLY A 90 -19.52 -13.52 -8.28
N GLU A 91 -18.48 -13.26 -9.06
CA GLU A 91 -17.30 -14.12 -9.08
C GLU A 91 -16.30 -13.74 -8.00
N GLU A 92 -15.67 -14.76 -7.43
CA GLU A 92 -14.63 -14.58 -6.44
C GLU A 92 -13.32 -14.21 -7.14
N ARG A 93 -12.67 -13.18 -6.64
CA ARG A 93 -11.40 -12.68 -7.20
C ARG A 93 -10.40 -12.48 -6.09
N THR A 94 -9.12 -12.46 -6.48
CA THR A 94 -8.03 -12.24 -5.55
C THR A 94 -7.20 -11.06 -6.04
N MET A 95 -6.87 -10.16 -5.12
CA MET A 95 -5.95 -9.07 -5.40
C MET A 95 -4.81 -9.08 -4.39
N THR A 96 -3.69 -8.51 -4.77
CA THR A 96 -2.55 -8.37 -3.87
C THR A 96 -2.62 -6.99 -3.23
N GLU A 97 -2.44 -6.95 -1.92
CA GLU A 97 -2.36 -5.69 -1.20
C GLU A 97 -1.15 -5.67 -0.28
N VAL A 98 -0.76 -4.48 0.15
CA VAL A 98 0.31 -4.30 1.12
C VAL A 98 -0.31 -4.12 2.50
N VAL A 99 0.10 -4.96 3.45
CA VAL A 99 -0.24 -4.77 4.86
C VAL A 99 0.87 -3.95 5.48
N VAL A 100 0.53 -2.76 5.93
CA VAL A 100 1.50 -1.80 6.45
C VAL A 100 1.96 -2.21 7.84
N ARG A 101 3.27 -2.29 8.02
CA ARG A 101 3.88 -2.55 9.31
C ARG A 101 4.25 -1.24 10.00
N SER A 102 4.84 -0.31 9.26
CA SER A 102 5.18 1.01 9.78
C SER A 102 5.06 2.04 8.66
N MET A 103 4.69 3.25 9.04
CA MET A 103 4.46 4.33 8.09
C MET A 103 4.78 5.66 8.73
N ARG A 104 5.38 6.56 7.97
CA ARG A 104 5.74 7.91 8.42
C ARG A 104 5.65 8.89 7.27
N LYS A 105 5.51 10.16 7.59
CA LYS A 105 5.61 11.22 6.57
C LYS A 105 7.04 11.26 6.03
N ALA A 106 7.16 11.49 4.73
CA ALA A 106 8.44 11.44 4.03
C ALA A 106 8.86 12.78 3.41
N ASP A 107 8.27 13.87 3.83
CA ASP A 107 8.60 15.21 3.32
C ASP A 107 9.66 15.93 4.16
#